data_267453daa2fc55755051d5876ac9fb22
#
_entry.id   267453daa2fc55755051d5876ac9fb22
#
_cell.length_a   1.000
_cell.length_b   1.000
_cell.length_c   1.000
_cell.angle_alpha   90.00
_cell.angle_beta   90.00
_cell.angle_gamma   90.00
#
_symmetry.space_group_name_H-M   'P 1'
#
loop_
_entity.id
_entity.type
_entity.pdbx_description
1 polymer ?
#
loop_
_entity_poly.entity_id
_entity_poly.type
_entity_poly.pdbx_seq_one_letter_code
_entity_poly.pdbx_strand_id
1 'polypeptide(L)'
;RHPIVIVCEEAHLYMPSSAASTGTLEKRALENYERIAKEGRKYGVGLMVVSQRPSDVSTTILSQCSNIISLRLANKTDQSVVKQLLPESLEGLMEVLPTLDVGEAVVVGDATLLPTRIKMSKPKYEPRSATIPFWARWAQPKAEVDLAAAVENMRRQSRNHEQ
;
A
#
# COMPACT_ATOMS: atom_id res chain seq x y z
N ARG A 1 17.28 -21.31 12.48
CA ARG A 1 16.95 -19.95 12.01
C ARG A 1 15.46 -19.88 11.73
N HIS A 2 14.75 -18.92 12.29
CA HIS A 2 13.33 -18.70 12.03
C HIS A 2 13.18 -17.79 10.80
N PRO A 3 12.33 -18.12 9.83
CA PRO A 3 12.04 -17.25 8.71
C PRO A 3 11.29 -16.00 9.20
N ILE A 4 11.56 -14.87 8.56
CA ILE A 4 10.96 -13.57 8.87
C ILE A 4 10.30 -13.03 7.62
N VAL A 5 9.12 -12.45 7.74
CA VAL A 5 8.47 -11.69 6.66
C VAL A 5 8.38 -10.23 7.10
N ILE A 6 8.96 -9.36 6.29
CA ILE A 6 8.86 -7.90 6.47
C ILE A 6 7.68 -7.44 5.64
N VAL A 7 6.67 -6.83 6.29
CA VAL A 7 5.50 -6.25 5.61
C VAL A 7 5.67 -4.74 5.57
N CYS A 8 5.72 -4.18 4.37
CA CYS A 8 5.85 -2.75 4.12
C CYS A 8 4.53 -2.22 3.55
N GLU A 9 3.69 -1.66 4.43
CA GLU A 9 2.48 -0.92 4.02
C GLU A 9 2.86 0.48 3.52
N GLU A 10 2.08 1.01 2.59
CA GLU A 10 2.35 2.27 1.89
C GLU A 10 3.81 2.31 1.36
N ALA A 11 4.20 1.25 0.68
CA ALA A 11 5.57 0.97 0.29
C ALA A 11 6.24 2.10 -0.51
N HIS A 12 5.47 2.92 -1.21
CA HIS A 12 5.98 4.09 -1.94
C HIS A 12 6.69 5.11 -1.03
N LEU A 13 6.40 5.13 0.29
CA LEU A 13 7.09 6.01 1.25
C LEU A 13 8.52 5.54 1.55
N TYR A 14 8.79 4.24 1.46
CA TYR A 14 10.09 3.64 1.80
C TYR A 14 10.89 3.20 0.57
N MET A 15 10.19 2.95 -0.52
CA MET A 15 10.72 2.36 -1.76
C MET A 15 10.22 3.15 -2.98
N PRO A 16 10.47 4.48 -3.05
CA PRO A 16 9.95 5.31 -4.13
C PRO A 16 10.51 4.89 -5.51
N SER A 17 9.72 5.10 -6.56
CA SER A 17 10.09 4.79 -7.95
C SER A 17 11.21 5.69 -8.49
N SER A 18 11.36 6.89 -7.94
CA SER A 18 12.38 7.87 -8.35
C SER A 18 13.39 8.10 -7.23
N ALA A 19 14.66 7.73 -7.48
CA ALA A 19 15.77 8.04 -6.59
C ALA A 19 16.29 9.48 -6.76
N ALA A 20 15.81 10.24 -7.74
CA ALA A 20 16.38 11.53 -8.14
C ALA A 20 16.09 12.68 -7.14
N SER A 21 15.10 12.50 -6.27
CA SER A 21 14.69 13.52 -5.27
C SER A 21 14.90 13.09 -3.83
N THR A 22 15.52 11.91 -3.60
CA THR A 22 15.68 11.35 -2.27
C THR A 22 17.01 11.78 -1.64
N GLY A 23 16.97 12.13 -0.36
CA GLY A 23 18.16 12.41 0.43
C GLY A 23 19.06 11.18 0.58
N THR A 24 20.29 11.38 1.08
CA THR A 24 21.28 10.30 1.21
C THR A 24 20.79 9.12 2.06
N LEU A 25 20.00 9.39 3.10
CA LEU A 25 19.44 8.36 3.99
C LEU A 25 18.35 7.54 3.31
N GLU A 26 17.47 8.21 2.56
CA GLU A 26 16.39 7.55 1.80
C GLU A 26 16.95 6.65 0.71
N LYS A 27 17.99 7.10 0.01
CA LYS A 27 18.68 6.28 -0.98
C LYS A 27 19.28 5.01 -0.37
N ARG A 28 19.93 5.10 0.79
CA ARG A 28 20.47 3.93 1.50
C ARG A 28 19.36 2.99 1.96
N ALA A 29 18.23 3.52 2.41
CA ALA A 29 17.08 2.71 2.77
C ALA A 29 16.56 1.93 1.56
N LEU A 30 16.36 2.58 0.42
CA LEU A 30 15.95 1.96 -0.83
C LEU A 30 16.91 0.86 -1.26
N GLU A 31 18.22 1.13 -1.26
CA GLU A 31 19.26 0.13 -1.59
C GLU A 31 19.20 -1.11 -0.69
N ASN A 32 18.90 -0.93 0.61
CA ASN A 32 18.73 -2.05 1.53
C ASN A 32 17.48 -2.88 1.20
N TYR A 33 16.34 -2.24 0.88
CA TYR A 33 15.14 -2.95 0.47
C TYR A 33 15.33 -3.69 -0.86
N GLU A 34 16.00 -3.08 -1.82
CA GLU A 34 16.36 -3.75 -3.08
C GLU A 34 17.24 -4.97 -2.86
N ARG A 35 18.18 -4.89 -1.92
CA ARG A 35 19.02 -6.02 -1.54
C ARG A 35 18.23 -7.12 -0.85
N ILE A 36 17.29 -6.76 0.03
CA ILE A 36 16.37 -7.73 0.66
C ILE A 36 15.51 -8.42 -0.40
N ALA A 37 14.96 -7.67 -1.36
CA ALA A 37 14.15 -8.23 -2.44
C ALA A 37 14.94 -9.24 -3.28
N LYS A 38 16.19 -8.93 -3.61
CA LYS A 38 17.08 -9.78 -4.44
C LYS A 38 17.65 -11.00 -3.70
N GLU A 39 18.00 -10.83 -2.42
CA GLU A 39 18.83 -11.81 -1.71
C GLU A 39 18.20 -12.36 -0.42
N GLY A 40 17.15 -11.73 0.09
CA GLY A 40 16.55 -12.06 1.40
C GLY A 40 16.18 -13.54 1.55
N ARG A 41 15.72 -14.17 0.47
CA ARG A 41 15.37 -15.59 0.44
C ARG A 41 16.51 -16.49 0.94
N LYS A 42 17.76 -16.18 0.61
CA LYS A 42 18.94 -16.95 1.04
C LYS A 42 19.11 -16.94 2.57
N TYR A 43 18.59 -15.91 3.22
CA TYR A 43 18.71 -15.69 4.65
C TYR A 43 17.41 -16.00 5.42
N GLY A 44 16.39 -16.48 4.71
CA GLY A 44 15.06 -16.73 5.29
C GLY A 44 14.27 -15.46 5.53
N VAL A 45 14.56 -14.38 4.78
CA VAL A 45 13.81 -13.12 4.86
C VAL A 45 12.94 -12.99 3.62
N GLY A 46 11.62 -12.87 3.84
CA GLY A 46 10.63 -12.53 2.82
C GLY A 46 10.26 -11.04 2.90
N LEU A 47 9.92 -10.44 1.76
CA LEU A 47 9.44 -9.07 1.66
C LEU A 47 8.02 -9.07 1.11
N MET A 48 7.08 -8.45 1.81
CA MET A 48 5.73 -8.20 1.36
C MET A 48 5.55 -6.69 1.15
N VAL A 49 5.34 -6.31 -0.09
CA VAL A 49 5.16 -4.92 -0.52
C VAL A 49 3.68 -4.65 -0.68
N VAL A 50 3.14 -3.69 0.05
CA VAL A 50 1.72 -3.29 -0.01
C VAL A 50 1.66 -1.81 -0.39
N SER A 51 0.97 -1.50 -1.48
CA SER A 51 0.81 -0.12 -1.96
C SER A 51 -0.51 0.05 -2.70
N GLN A 52 -1.10 1.21 -2.55
CA GLN A 52 -2.27 1.64 -3.35
C GLN A 52 -1.83 2.23 -4.70
N ARG A 53 -0.54 2.57 -4.84
CA ARG A 53 0.04 3.23 -6.01
C ARG A 53 1.31 2.51 -6.46
N PRO A 54 1.18 1.39 -7.19
CA PRO A 54 2.34 0.64 -7.66
C PRO A 54 3.26 1.45 -8.58
N SER A 55 2.75 2.47 -9.28
CA SER A 55 3.57 3.36 -10.11
C SER A 55 4.58 4.21 -9.30
N ASP A 56 4.31 4.42 -8.02
CA ASP A 56 5.17 5.21 -7.14
C ASP A 56 6.20 4.32 -6.39
N VAL A 57 6.16 2.99 -6.59
CA VAL A 57 7.08 2.03 -5.98
C VAL A 57 8.23 1.66 -6.93
N SER A 58 9.42 1.42 -6.40
CA SER A 58 10.60 0.98 -7.16
C SER A 58 10.29 -0.24 -8.04
N THR A 59 10.45 -0.09 -9.35
CA THR A 59 10.26 -1.18 -10.32
C THR A 59 11.29 -2.29 -10.12
N THR A 60 12.48 -1.97 -9.61
CA THR A 60 13.50 -2.96 -9.24
C THR A 60 12.97 -3.91 -8.16
N ILE A 61 12.28 -3.40 -7.15
CA ILE A 61 11.70 -4.22 -6.08
C ILE A 61 10.50 -5.00 -6.60
N LEU A 62 9.59 -4.34 -7.32
CA LEU A 62 8.40 -4.99 -7.86
C LEU A 62 8.75 -6.17 -8.79
N SER A 63 9.79 -6.03 -9.62
CA SER A 63 10.25 -7.10 -10.52
C SER A 63 10.85 -8.31 -9.81
N GLN A 64 11.21 -8.19 -8.53
CA GLN A 64 11.68 -9.31 -7.70
C GLN A 64 10.54 -10.03 -6.94
N CYS A 65 9.32 -9.51 -7.01
CA CYS A 65 8.17 -10.16 -6.39
C CYS A 65 7.76 -11.39 -7.20
N SER A 66 7.87 -12.58 -6.61
CA SER A 66 7.45 -13.85 -7.24
C SER A 66 5.94 -13.98 -7.32
N ASN A 67 5.20 -13.24 -6.52
CA ASN A 67 3.74 -13.28 -6.46
C ASN A 67 3.17 -11.88 -6.42
N ILE A 68 2.09 -11.67 -7.15
CA ILE A 68 1.36 -10.41 -7.23
C ILE A 68 -0.11 -10.69 -6.92
N ILE A 69 -0.66 -9.93 -5.99
CA ILE A 69 -2.09 -9.89 -5.67
C ILE A 69 -2.57 -8.48 -5.98
N SER A 70 -3.29 -8.32 -7.09
CA SER A 70 -3.81 -7.03 -7.50
C SER A 70 -5.31 -6.95 -7.23
N LEU A 71 -5.70 -5.99 -6.41
CA LEU A 71 -7.09 -5.58 -6.24
C LEU A 71 -7.48 -4.64 -7.39
N ARG A 72 -8.69 -4.07 -7.32
CA ARG A 72 -9.16 -3.12 -8.33
C ARG A 72 -8.20 -1.94 -8.49
N LEU A 73 -7.70 -1.74 -9.69
CA LEU A 73 -6.88 -0.61 -10.11
C LEU A 73 -7.60 0.18 -11.19
N ALA A 74 -8.01 1.42 -10.87
CA ALA A 74 -8.69 2.30 -11.83
C ALA A 74 -7.72 3.16 -12.66
N ASN A 75 -6.55 3.48 -12.10
CA ASN A 75 -5.55 4.33 -12.74
C ASN A 75 -4.77 3.55 -13.81
N LYS A 76 -4.72 4.08 -15.03
CA LYS A 76 -4.00 3.46 -16.16
C LYS A 76 -2.50 3.35 -15.95
N THR A 77 -1.87 4.32 -15.26
CA THR A 77 -0.44 4.29 -14.96
C THR A 77 -0.11 3.12 -14.03
N ASP A 78 -0.91 2.92 -12.98
CA ASP A 78 -0.74 1.82 -12.05
C ASP A 78 -0.98 0.46 -12.73
N GLN A 79 -2.00 0.38 -13.60
CA GLN A 79 -2.26 -0.81 -14.41
C GLN A 79 -1.08 -1.14 -15.33
N SER A 80 -0.46 -0.14 -15.96
CA SER A 80 0.68 -0.36 -16.87
C SER A 80 1.90 -0.92 -16.13
N VAL A 81 2.17 -0.47 -14.90
CA VAL A 81 3.24 -1.03 -14.09
C VAL A 81 2.98 -2.50 -13.75
N VAL A 82 1.77 -2.84 -13.33
CA VAL A 82 1.42 -4.24 -13.03
C VAL A 82 1.48 -5.10 -14.30
N LYS A 83 1.04 -4.59 -15.45
CA LYS A 83 1.16 -5.28 -16.74
C LYS A 83 2.61 -5.62 -17.09
N GLN A 84 3.53 -4.68 -16.90
CA GLN A 84 4.96 -4.89 -17.21
C GLN A 84 5.64 -5.96 -16.34
N LEU A 85 5.06 -6.28 -15.19
CA LEU A 85 5.58 -7.32 -14.31
C LEU A 85 5.13 -8.73 -14.70
N LEU A 86 4.22 -8.84 -15.66
CA LEU A 86 3.59 -10.09 -16.05
C LEU A 86 4.05 -10.53 -17.44
N PRO A 87 4.06 -11.83 -17.72
CA PRO A 87 4.25 -12.35 -19.08
C PRO A 87 3.20 -11.81 -20.05
N GLU A 88 3.57 -11.52 -21.30
CA GLU A 88 2.68 -11.01 -22.35
C GLU A 88 1.42 -11.86 -22.54
N SER A 89 1.54 -13.18 -22.37
CA SER A 89 0.41 -14.11 -22.44
C SER A 89 -0.74 -13.83 -21.45
N LEU A 90 -0.51 -12.98 -20.44
CA LEU A 90 -1.45 -12.66 -19.36
C LEU A 90 -2.03 -11.24 -19.46
N GLU A 91 -1.71 -10.49 -20.51
CA GLU A 91 -2.18 -9.11 -20.65
C GLU A 91 -3.71 -8.99 -20.67
N GLY A 92 -4.42 -9.93 -21.27
CA GLY A 92 -5.88 -9.96 -21.28
C GLY A 92 -6.51 -10.09 -19.89
N LEU A 93 -5.82 -10.71 -18.94
CA LEU A 93 -6.28 -10.80 -17.55
C LEU A 93 -6.23 -9.44 -16.85
N MET A 94 -5.34 -8.54 -17.27
CA MET A 94 -5.20 -7.21 -16.69
C MET A 94 -6.33 -6.24 -17.08
N GLU A 95 -7.03 -6.51 -18.17
CA GLU A 95 -8.19 -5.72 -18.57
C GLU A 95 -9.36 -5.82 -17.57
N VAL A 96 -9.33 -6.86 -16.72
CA VAL A 96 -10.33 -7.07 -15.69
C VAL A 96 -10.08 -6.19 -14.45
N LEU A 97 -8.84 -5.71 -14.22
CA LEU A 97 -8.47 -4.97 -13.01
C LEU A 97 -9.38 -3.76 -12.67
N PRO A 98 -9.78 -2.90 -13.64
CA PRO A 98 -10.66 -1.77 -13.33
C PRO A 98 -12.09 -2.20 -12.99
N THR A 99 -12.50 -3.41 -13.38
CA THR A 99 -13.86 -3.93 -13.22
C THR A 99 -14.04 -4.84 -12.01
N LEU A 100 -12.95 -5.12 -11.28
CA LEU A 100 -13.01 -5.93 -10.07
C LEU A 100 -13.93 -5.28 -9.01
N ASP A 101 -14.73 -6.11 -8.37
CA ASP A 101 -15.60 -5.69 -7.27
C ASP A 101 -14.83 -5.63 -5.93
N VAL A 102 -15.47 -5.10 -4.90
CA VAL A 102 -14.89 -5.03 -3.55
C VAL A 102 -14.56 -6.45 -3.05
N GLY A 103 -13.33 -6.65 -2.61
CA GLY A 103 -12.82 -7.94 -2.14
C GLY A 103 -12.48 -8.93 -3.26
N GLU A 104 -12.53 -8.52 -4.52
CA GLU A 104 -11.99 -9.33 -5.62
C GLU A 104 -10.54 -8.95 -5.92
N ALA A 105 -9.76 -9.94 -6.31
CA ALA A 105 -8.37 -9.77 -6.67
C ALA A 105 -7.98 -10.70 -7.82
N VAL A 106 -6.95 -10.31 -8.55
CA VAL A 106 -6.21 -11.17 -9.47
C VAL A 106 -4.93 -11.60 -8.79
N VAL A 107 -4.67 -12.89 -8.73
CA VAL A 107 -3.45 -13.49 -8.17
C VAL A 107 -2.63 -14.10 -9.30
N VAL A 108 -1.35 -13.74 -9.33
CA VAL A 108 -0.39 -14.22 -10.33
C VAL A 108 0.94 -14.54 -9.65
N GLY A 109 1.61 -15.58 -10.08
CA GLY A 109 2.95 -15.95 -9.62
C GLY A 109 3.04 -17.38 -9.12
N ASP A 110 4.13 -17.67 -8.42
CA ASP A 110 4.49 -19.05 -8.00
C ASP A 110 3.50 -19.68 -7.00
N ALA A 111 2.67 -18.85 -6.33
CA ALA A 111 1.67 -19.32 -5.38
C ALA A 111 0.42 -19.92 -6.04
N THR A 112 0.25 -19.76 -7.35
CA THR A 112 -0.90 -20.26 -8.11
C THR A 112 -0.42 -20.99 -9.37
N LEU A 113 -1.06 -22.12 -9.70
CA LEU A 113 -0.74 -22.85 -10.94
C LEU A 113 -1.07 -22.04 -12.20
N LEU A 114 -2.12 -21.25 -12.13
CA LEU A 114 -2.57 -20.34 -13.20
C LEU A 114 -3.00 -19.01 -12.59
N PRO A 115 -2.83 -17.91 -13.32
CA PRO A 115 -3.39 -16.63 -12.95
C PRO A 115 -4.89 -16.76 -12.71
N THR A 116 -5.34 -16.31 -11.57
CA THR A 116 -6.71 -16.59 -11.11
C THR A 116 -7.35 -15.34 -10.53
N ARG A 117 -8.60 -15.05 -10.94
CA ARG A 117 -9.46 -14.11 -10.22
C ARG A 117 -10.07 -14.78 -9.02
N ILE A 118 -9.93 -14.18 -7.86
CA ILE A 118 -10.43 -14.71 -6.59
C ILE A 118 -11.38 -13.71 -5.92
N LYS A 119 -12.28 -14.23 -5.08
CA LYS A 119 -13.04 -13.44 -4.11
C LYS A 119 -12.47 -13.72 -2.73
N MET A 120 -11.92 -12.69 -2.08
CA MET A 120 -11.38 -12.81 -0.73
C MET A 120 -12.51 -12.92 0.30
N SER A 121 -12.37 -13.81 1.26
CA SER A 121 -13.28 -13.89 2.39
C SER A 121 -13.14 -12.68 3.29
N LYS A 122 -14.22 -12.26 3.93
CA LYS A 122 -14.13 -11.24 4.98
C LYS A 122 -13.23 -11.75 6.12
N PRO A 123 -12.40 -10.89 6.72
CA PRO A 123 -11.59 -11.29 7.85
C PRO A 123 -12.46 -11.71 9.03
N LYS A 124 -12.02 -12.73 9.76
CA LYS A 124 -12.73 -13.22 10.96
C LYS A 124 -12.91 -12.12 12.02
N TYR A 125 -11.94 -11.23 12.10
CA TYR A 125 -11.97 -10.05 12.99
C TYR A 125 -12.03 -8.81 12.13
N GLU A 126 -13.12 -8.07 12.21
CA GLU A 126 -13.26 -6.81 11.48
C GLU A 126 -12.29 -5.75 12.06
N PRO A 127 -11.55 -5.03 11.21
CA PRO A 127 -10.72 -3.93 11.68
C PRO A 127 -11.60 -2.84 12.29
N ARG A 128 -11.18 -2.29 13.44
CA ARG A 128 -11.91 -1.21 14.13
C ARG A 128 -11.77 0.16 13.44
N SER A 129 -11.31 0.20 12.21
CA SER A 129 -11.17 1.39 11.36
C SER A 129 -12.47 1.70 10.61
N ALA A 130 -13.55 1.92 11.34
CA ALA A 130 -14.79 2.38 10.71
C ALA A 130 -14.61 3.82 10.20
N THR A 131 -14.87 4.04 8.92
CA THR A 131 -15.02 5.40 8.39
C THR A 131 -16.13 6.10 9.17
N ILE A 132 -15.83 7.29 9.70
CA ILE A 132 -16.81 8.09 10.44
C ILE A 132 -18.03 8.28 9.53
N PRO A 133 -19.25 7.93 9.96
CA PRO A 133 -20.45 8.13 9.16
C PRO A 133 -20.78 9.63 9.08
N PHE A 134 -20.12 10.34 8.17
CA PHE A 134 -20.19 11.79 8.02
C PHE A 134 -21.64 12.27 7.92
N TRP A 135 -22.45 11.62 7.10
CA TRP A 135 -23.85 12.00 6.89
C TRP A 135 -24.70 11.89 8.16
N ALA A 136 -24.52 10.80 8.92
CA ALA A 136 -25.23 10.61 10.18
C ALA A 136 -24.77 11.62 11.23
N ARG A 137 -23.48 11.97 11.27
CA ARG A 137 -22.95 12.98 12.21
C ARG A 137 -23.32 14.41 11.80
N TRP A 138 -23.39 14.70 10.50
CA TRP A 138 -23.82 16.02 10.04
C TRP A 138 -25.32 16.27 10.23
N ALA A 139 -26.13 15.21 10.21
CA ALA A 139 -27.57 15.29 10.49
C ALA A 139 -27.88 15.44 11.99
N GLN A 140 -26.89 15.19 12.89
CA GLN A 140 -27.10 15.42 14.33
C GLN A 140 -26.96 16.92 14.63
N PRO A 141 -27.84 17.47 15.52
CA PRO A 141 -27.67 18.85 16.00
C PRO A 141 -26.25 18.99 16.57
N LYS A 142 -25.54 20.00 16.11
CA LYS A 142 -24.21 20.30 16.66
C LYS A 142 -24.34 20.55 18.15
N ALA A 143 -23.63 19.78 18.96
CA ALA A 143 -23.39 20.19 20.34
C ALA A 143 -22.77 21.61 20.28
N GLU A 144 -23.24 22.53 21.12
CA GLU A 144 -22.65 23.85 21.23
C GLU A 144 -21.17 23.68 21.51
N VAL A 145 -20.35 23.92 20.48
CA VAL A 145 -18.90 23.93 20.65
C VAL A 145 -18.56 25.28 21.24
N ASP A 146 -18.06 25.26 22.46
CA ASP A 146 -17.49 26.48 23.07
C ASP A 146 -16.23 26.87 22.29
N LEU A 147 -16.43 27.74 21.32
CA LEU A 147 -15.36 28.24 20.45
C LEU A 147 -14.33 29.05 21.26
N ALA A 148 -14.74 29.70 22.37
CA ALA A 148 -13.83 30.46 23.20
C ALA A 148 -12.84 29.53 23.92
N ALA A 149 -13.32 28.44 24.50
CA ALA A 149 -12.48 27.41 25.12
C ALA A 149 -11.58 26.72 24.09
N ALA A 150 -12.06 26.44 22.88
CA ALA A 150 -11.25 25.86 21.83
C ALA A 150 -10.08 26.77 21.40
N VAL A 151 -10.34 28.07 21.19
CA VAL A 151 -9.33 29.06 20.85
C VAL A 151 -8.31 29.24 21.96
N GLU A 152 -8.75 29.24 23.21
CA GLU A 152 -7.83 29.36 24.35
C GLU A 152 -6.92 28.14 24.48
N ASN A 153 -7.44 26.93 24.25
CA ASN A 153 -6.61 25.72 24.22
C ASN A 153 -5.59 25.75 23.08
N MET A 154 -5.94 26.19 21.89
CA MET A 154 -5.00 26.39 20.81
C MET A 154 -3.88 27.36 21.15
N ARG A 155 -4.21 28.51 21.78
CA ARG A 155 -3.22 29.51 22.22
C ARG A 155 -2.28 28.97 23.29
N ARG A 156 -2.77 28.14 24.21
CA ARG A 156 -1.94 27.46 25.24
C ARG A 156 -0.96 26.46 24.59
N GLN A 157 -1.40 25.72 23.59
CA GLN A 157 -0.53 24.76 22.87
C GLN A 157 0.58 25.48 22.10
N SER A 158 0.28 26.60 21.45
CA SER A 158 1.30 27.41 20.73
C SER A 158 2.39 27.94 21.66
N ARG A 159 2.03 28.38 22.88
CA ARG A 159 3.02 28.90 23.86
C ARG A 159 3.96 27.83 24.43
N ASN A 160 3.52 26.56 24.45
CA ASN A 160 4.35 25.44 24.93
C ASN A 160 5.34 24.93 23.88
N HIS A 161 5.24 25.36 22.63
CA HIS A 161 6.20 25.04 21.58
C HIS A 161 7.30 26.10 21.39
N GLU A 162 7.22 27.25 22.07
CA GLU A 162 8.22 28.33 22.02
C GLU A 162 9.17 28.33 23.24
N GLN A 163 9.12 27.34 24.10
CA GLN A 163 10.09 27.08 25.17
C GLN A 163 10.86 25.76 24.86
#